data_3e96afea68ce73c718e0248a944fbe5a
#
_entry.id   3e96afea68ce73c718e0248a944fbe5a
#
_cell.length_a   1.000
_cell.length_b   1.000
_cell.length_c   1.000
_cell.angle_alpha   90.00
_cell.angle_beta   90.00
_cell.angle_gamma   90.00
#
_symmetry.space_group_name_H-M   'P 1'
#
loop_
_entity.id
_entity.type
_entity.pdbx_description
1 polymer ?
#
loop_
_entity_poly.entity_id
_entity_poly.type
_entity_poly.pdbx_seq_one_letter_code
_entity_poly.pdbx_strand_id
1 'polypeptide(L)'
;MKHSLLTIILILLTATSTATRREVHILSINDMHAAFDRFPQFATLADSLRQLYPDILILSAGDNRTGNPYNDLAAVPSRPMVELMNKTGFSYTALGNHDFDGGIDRLRETINNSWFKYLCANIIAPDSMRLHIEPFTLTERGGTSIAILGLTQRDSISLQPDTSPANVRNISFAPYSETARRYAWLRNVCDVFILLTHIGVEDDVRLAREMPEADIIIGGHSHTKLDPCIMEGNVMITQAERLMKYATHITLTVDNGKVVERKAELLDIAKRTKRDIQMTKAVEEFCDIPAMKHVLTNVEKDITEKEEVGCIMADALREEAKADIAITNAGGVRLTQIDHGPLTVNDVYRTDPFGNKAVTYTMTGKEIERLLIEACKSDGYGPAYVSGMTYSITLGRDNTDVRGISLRDGNGKKMDMRRTYTVAVNSYMAETVSLLKDMEGTYSYDTTAEMLTSWLERKPSIDYAGTRRVSITQGGKARQ
;
A
#
# COMPACT_ATOMS: atom_id res chain seq x y z
N MET A 1 -75.24 -28.47 45.49
CA MET A 1 -74.58 -28.12 44.16
C MET A 1 -73.76 -26.90 44.42
N LYS A 2 -72.44 -27.07 44.54
CA LYS A 2 -71.48 -26.00 44.73
C LYS A 2 -70.66 -25.84 43.42
N HIS A 3 -70.85 -24.76 42.72
CA HIS A 3 -70.00 -24.43 41.52
C HIS A 3 -68.73 -23.75 42.00
N SER A 4 -67.60 -24.42 41.81
CA SER A 4 -66.29 -23.82 41.98
C SER A 4 -65.85 -23.05 40.66
N LEU A 5 -65.75 -21.77 40.79
CA LEU A 5 -65.22 -20.92 39.71
C LEU A 5 -63.69 -20.98 39.75
N LEU A 6 -63.08 -21.58 38.76
CA LEU A 6 -61.61 -21.61 38.61
C LEU A 6 -61.18 -20.40 37.80
N THR A 7 -60.61 -19.40 38.48
CA THR A 7 -60.07 -18.21 37.82
C THR A 7 -58.61 -18.48 37.35
N ILE A 8 -58.42 -18.65 36.06
CA ILE A 8 -57.08 -18.75 35.46
C ILE A 8 -56.47 -17.33 35.31
N ILE A 9 -55.49 -17.03 36.15
CA ILE A 9 -54.72 -15.82 36.02
C ILE A 9 -53.65 -16.08 34.95
N LEU A 10 -53.80 -15.49 33.77
CA LEU A 10 -52.80 -15.47 32.68
C LEU A 10 -51.75 -14.39 33.00
N ILE A 11 -50.63 -14.80 33.59
CA ILE A 11 -49.47 -13.87 33.76
C ILE A 11 -48.81 -13.68 32.38
N LEU A 12 -49.08 -12.57 31.70
CA LEU A 12 -48.29 -12.11 30.58
C LEU A 12 -46.91 -11.67 31.12
N LEU A 13 -45.92 -12.52 31.03
CA LEU A 13 -44.53 -12.10 31.11
C LEU A 13 -44.23 -11.25 29.88
N THR A 14 -44.37 -9.94 29.98
CA THR A 14 -43.76 -9.01 29.07
C THR A 14 -42.26 -9.06 29.35
N ALA A 15 -41.54 -9.88 28.57
CA ALA A 15 -40.09 -9.76 28.47
C ALA A 15 -39.81 -8.38 27.90
N THR A 16 -39.57 -7.39 28.75
CA THR A 16 -38.93 -6.14 28.32
C THR A 16 -37.53 -6.53 27.90
N SER A 17 -37.33 -6.77 26.61
CA SER A 17 -36.02 -6.81 26.02
C SER A 17 -35.43 -5.42 26.25
N THR A 18 -34.67 -5.27 27.32
CA THR A 18 -33.78 -4.12 27.45
C THR A 18 -32.77 -4.28 26.32
N ALA A 19 -32.95 -3.51 25.25
CA ALA A 19 -31.98 -3.43 24.18
C ALA A 19 -30.65 -3.07 24.81
N THR A 20 -29.77 -4.06 24.93
CA THR A 20 -28.46 -3.88 25.53
C THR A 20 -27.60 -3.25 24.44
N ARG A 21 -27.17 -2.01 24.66
CA ARG A 21 -26.14 -1.40 23.82
C ARG A 21 -24.91 -2.27 23.88
N ARG A 22 -24.36 -2.62 22.72
CA ARG A 22 -23.16 -3.43 22.55
C ARG A 22 -22.09 -2.61 21.87
N GLU A 23 -20.86 -2.90 22.17
CA GLU A 23 -19.73 -2.27 21.50
C GLU A 23 -18.95 -3.29 20.67
N VAL A 24 -18.62 -2.91 19.46
CA VAL A 24 -17.69 -3.64 18.60
C VAL A 24 -16.39 -2.86 18.58
N HIS A 25 -15.30 -3.52 18.98
CA HIS A 25 -13.97 -2.96 18.99
C HIS A 25 -13.16 -3.53 17.84
N ILE A 26 -12.45 -2.65 17.10
CA ILE A 26 -11.60 -3.03 15.97
C ILE A 26 -10.28 -2.32 16.14
N LEU A 27 -9.17 -3.04 15.99
CA LEU A 27 -7.84 -2.48 15.78
C LEU A 27 -7.50 -2.64 14.31
N SER A 28 -7.40 -1.55 13.58
CA SER A 28 -7.10 -1.59 12.15
C SER A 28 -5.75 -0.97 11.83
N ILE A 29 -5.12 -1.51 10.78
CA ILE A 29 -3.87 -1.03 10.21
C ILE A 29 -3.93 -1.18 8.70
N ASN A 30 -3.04 -0.51 7.97
CA ASN A 30 -2.93 -0.58 6.51
C ASN A 30 -1.49 -0.31 6.08
N ASP A 31 -1.15 -0.70 4.84
CA ASP A 31 0.11 -0.35 4.20
C ASP A 31 1.33 -0.63 5.10
N MET A 32 1.37 -1.83 5.67
CA MET A 32 2.43 -2.22 6.59
C MET A 32 3.78 -2.37 5.88
N HIS A 33 3.79 -2.78 4.60
CA HIS A 33 4.99 -2.92 3.79
C HIS A 33 6.13 -3.63 4.52
N ALA A 34 5.77 -4.70 5.25
CA ALA A 34 6.67 -5.52 6.06
C ALA A 34 7.56 -4.70 7.04
N ALA A 35 7.03 -3.67 7.68
CA ALA A 35 7.72 -2.86 8.68
C ALA A 35 7.94 -3.63 9.99
N PHE A 36 8.86 -4.58 10.00
CA PHE A 36 9.12 -5.51 11.10
C PHE A 36 9.53 -4.82 12.41
N ASP A 37 10.26 -3.73 12.33
CA ASP A 37 10.80 -2.99 13.46
C ASP A 37 9.73 -2.53 14.45
N ARG A 38 8.49 -2.34 14.01
CA ARG A 38 7.36 -1.88 14.82
C ARG A 38 6.37 -2.97 15.24
N PHE A 39 6.55 -4.19 14.76
CA PHE A 39 5.69 -5.31 15.15
C PHE A 39 5.71 -5.58 16.66
N PRO A 40 6.85 -5.53 17.38
CA PRO A 40 6.84 -5.75 18.82
C PRO A 40 6.01 -4.73 19.61
N GLN A 41 5.99 -3.46 19.19
CA GLN A 41 5.16 -2.43 19.78
C GLN A 41 3.67 -2.65 19.45
N PHE A 42 3.38 -2.99 18.19
CA PHE A 42 2.01 -3.29 17.74
C PHE A 42 1.43 -4.51 18.46
N ALA A 43 2.21 -5.58 18.62
CA ALA A 43 1.78 -6.76 19.37
C ALA A 43 1.42 -6.43 20.81
N THR A 44 2.25 -5.62 21.50
CA THR A 44 1.95 -5.15 22.85
C THR A 44 0.67 -4.30 22.90
N LEU A 45 0.43 -3.47 21.87
CA LEU A 45 -0.80 -2.70 21.76
C LEU A 45 -2.02 -3.61 21.58
N ALA A 46 -1.93 -4.56 20.64
CA ALA A 46 -3.00 -5.52 20.35
C ALA A 46 -3.35 -6.33 21.59
N ASP A 47 -2.35 -6.82 22.33
CA ASP A 47 -2.57 -7.59 23.56
C ASP A 47 -3.19 -6.74 24.68
N SER A 48 -2.77 -5.47 24.81
CA SER A 48 -3.36 -4.56 25.79
C SER A 48 -4.84 -4.30 25.49
N LEU A 49 -5.18 -4.10 24.22
CA LEU A 49 -6.58 -3.91 23.81
C LEU A 49 -7.38 -5.21 23.94
N ARG A 50 -6.81 -6.36 23.63
CA ARG A 50 -7.47 -7.67 23.78
C ARG A 50 -7.78 -8.00 25.25
N GLN A 51 -6.94 -7.56 26.20
CA GLN A 51 -7.21 -7.69 27.63
C GLN A 51 -8.43 -6.86 28.05
N LEU A 52 -8.64 -5.69 27.44
CA LEU A 52 -9.80 -4.82 27.72
C LEU A 52 -11.05 -5.26 26.94
N TYR A 53 -10.85 -5.71 25.71
CA TYR A 53 -11.88 -6.07 24.75
C TYR A 53 -11.58 -7.44 24.14
N PRO A 54 -11.94 -8.55 24.81
CA PRO A 54 -11.57 -9.91 24.39
C PRO A 54 -12.02 -10.28 22.97
N ASP A 55 -13.12 -9.70 22.50
CA ASP A 55 -13.71 -9.94 21.18
C ASP A 55 -13.21 -8.96 20.10
N ILE A 56 -12.15 -8.18 20.37
CA ILE A 56 -11.60 -7.21 19.41
C ILE A 56 -11.20 -7.88 18.09
N LEU A 57 -11.59 -7.27 16.97
CA LEU A 57 -11.13 -7.66 15.64
C LEU A 57 -9.82 -6.94 15.31
N ILE A 58 -8.84 -7.65 14.75
CA ILE A 58 -7.63 -7.05 14.21
C ILE A 58 -7.69 -7.18 12.70
N LEU A 59 -7.74 -6.04 11.98
CA LEU A 59 -7.94 -5.96 10.55
C LEU A 59 -6.76 -5.25 9.86
N SER A 60 -6.42 -5.71 8.65
CA SER A 60 -5.53 -4.97 7.75
C SER A 60 -6.27 -4.56 6.48
N ALA A 61 -6.07 -3.32 6.06
CA ALA A 61 -6.61 -2.83 4.79
C ALA A 61 -5.63 -3.02 3.61
N GLY A 62 -4.83 -4.11 3.63
CA GLY A 62 -3.95 -4.51 2.52
C GLY A 62 -2.54 -3.92 2.56
N ASP A 63 -1.75 -4.25 1.53
CA ASP A 63 -0.33 -3.93 1.40
C ASP A 63 0.48 -4.34 2.62
N ASN A 64 0.33 -5.60 3.00
CA ASN A 64 1.02 -6.15 4.16
C ASN A 64 2.50 -6.42 3.88
N ARG A 65 2.83 -6.76 2.65
CA ARG A 65 4.17 -7.14 2.18
C ARG A 65 4.79 -6.07 1.28
N THR A 66 5.96 -6.36 0.73
CA THR A 66 6.75 -5.55 -0.21
C THR A 66 7.26 -4.23 0.38
N GLY A 67 8.57 -4.17 0.54
CA GLY A 67 9.30 -3.00 1.04
C GLY A 67 10.35 -3.34 2.10
N ASN A 68 10.49 -4.63 2.44
CA ASN A 68 11.52 -5.10 3.37
C ASN A 68 12.19 -6.37 2.80
N PRO A 69 13.49 -6.33 2.48
CA PRO A 69 14.20 -7.45 1.88
C PRO A 69 14.21 -8.72 2.73
N TYR A 70 14.17 -8.60 4.04
CA TYR A 70 14.06 -9.75 4.93
C TYR A 70 12.74 -10.53 4.76
N ASN A 71 11.70 -9.87 4.27
CA ASN A 71 10.44 -10.50 3.88
C ASN A 71 10.43 -10.94 2.42
N ASP A 72 10.85 -10.04 1.54
CA ASP A 72 10.63 -10.16 0.10
C ASP A 72 11.60 -11.16 -0.54
N LEU A 73 12.82 -11.28 0.03
CA LEU A 73 13.88 -12.21 -0.39
C LEU A 73 14.05 -13.39 0.57
N ALA A 74 13.15 -13.59 1.51
CA ALA A 74 13.17 -14.75 2.39
C ALA A 74 13.10 -16.06 1.55
N ALA A 75 13.68 -17.14 2.07
CA ALA A 75 13.67 -18.46 1.41
C ALA A 75 12.24 -18.92 1.05
N VAL A 76 11.27 -18.61 1.90
CA VAL A 76 9.85 -18.67 1.60
C VAL A 76 9.34 -17.23 1.63
N PRO A 77 9.15 -16.60 0.47
CA PRO A 77 8.79 -15.20 0.39
C PRO A 77 7.48 -14.87 1.12
N SER A 78 7.47 -13.73 1.80
CA SER A 78 6.37 -13.24 2.65
C SER A 78 6.12 -14.03 3.93
N ARG A 79 6.79 -15.16 4.16
CA ARG A 79 6.64 -15.98 5.36
C ARG A 79 6.91 -15.20 6.65
N PRO A 80 7.98 -14.38 6.78
CA PRO A 80 8.21 -13.61 8.00
C PRO A 80 7.02 -12.71 8.36
N MET A 81 6.48 -11.98 7.40
CA MET A 81 5.33 -11.09 7.64
C MET A 81 4.08 -11.86 8.05
N VAL A 82 3.79 -12.96 7.34
CA VAL A 82 2.64 -13.84 7.66
C VAL A 82 2.77 -14.42 9.07
N GLU A 83 3.95 -14.87 9.48
CA GLU A 83 4.17 -15.41 10.83
C GLU A 83 3.97 -14.34 11.92
N LEU A 84 4.43 -13.11 11.70
CA LEU A 84 4.22 -12.01 12.63
C LEU A 84 2.73 -11.64 12.74
N MET A 85 2.01 -11.60 11.62
CA MET A 85 0.57 -11.36 11.58
C MET A 85 -0.21 -12.50 12.27
N ASN A 86 0.14 -13.76 12.00
CA ASN A 86 -0.47 -14.92 12.64
C ASN A 86 -0.29 -14.87 14.17
N LYS A 87 0.92 -14.63 14.64
CA LYS A 87 1.23 -14.51 16.08
C LYS A 87 0.51 -13.35 16.75
N THR A 88 0.27 -12.25 16.04
CA THR A 88 -0.46 -11.09 16.56
C THR A 88 -1.98 -11.34 16.56
N GLY A 89 -2.48 -12.33 15.80
CA GLY A 89 -3.89 -12.72 15.75
C GLY A 89 -4.74 -11.82 14.86
N PHE A 90 -4.23 -11.46 13.68
CA PHE A 90 -5.05 -10.83 12.65
C PHE A 90 -6.25 -11.73 12.31
N SER A 91 -7.40 -11.11 12.04
CA SER A 91 -8.63 -11.82 11.70
C SER A 91 -8.88 -11.83 10.20
N TYR A 92 -8.80 -10.65 9.58
CA TYR A 92 -9.07 -10.44 8.15
C TYR A 92 -8.13 -9.39 7.57
N THR A 93 -7.85 -9.51 6.27
CA THR A 93 -7.14 -8.48 5.50
C THR A 93 -7.81 -8.26 4.14
N ALA A 94 -7.87 -7.02 3.64
CA ALA A 94 -8.08 -6.78 2.23
C ALA A 94 -6.83 -7.17 1.43
N LEU A 95 -6.95 -7.33 0.12
CA LEU A 95 -5.80 -7.36 -0.77
C LEU A 95 -5.41 -5.93 -1.16
N GLY A 96 -4.14 -5.59 -0.99
CA GLY A 96 -3.55 -4.41 -1.61
C GLY A 96 -2.91 -4.74 -2.96
N ASN A 97 -2.49 -3.70 -3.70
CA ASN A 97 -1.81 -3.89 -4.98
C ASN A 97 -0.44 -4.58 -4.83
N HIS A 98 0.29 -4.31 -3.75
CA HIS A 98 1.56 -4.94 -3.46
C HIS A 98 1.45 -6.37 -2.91
N ASP A 99 0.28 -6.83 -2.50
CA ASP A 99 0.09 -8.24 -2.17
C ASP A 99 0.21 -9.15 -3.40
N PHE A 100 0.09 -8.59 -4.62
CA PHE A 100 0.32 -9.30 -5.89
C PHE A 100 1.79 -9.33 -6.33
N ASP A 101 2.69 -8.59 -5.69
CA ASP A 101 4.11 -8.57 -6.07
C ASP A 101 4.74 -9.96 -5.98
N GLY A 102 5.45 -10.35 -7.05
CA GLY A 102 5.98 -11.69 -7.21
C GLY A 102 4.99 -12.71 -7.79
N GLY A 103 3.78 -12.26 -8.16
CA GLY A 103 2.81 -13.03 -8.95
C GLY A 103 1.89 -13.93 -8.13
N ILE A 104 1.00 -14.58 -8.85
CA ILE A 104 -0.12 -15.35 -8.29
C ILE A 104 0.33 -16.57 -7.46
N ASP A 105 1.41 -17.24 -7.84
CA ASP A 105 1.90 -18.41 -7.10
C ASP A 105 2.39 -17.98 -5.70
N ARG A 106 3.10 -16.85 -5.61
CA ARG A 106 3.54 -16.27 -4.34
C ARG A 106 2.35 -15.81 -3.49
N LEU A 107 1.36 -15.15 -4.08
CA LEU A 107 0.13 -14.78 -3.38
C LEU A 107 -0.57 -16.01 -2.81
N ARG A 108 -0.72 -17.07 -3.61
CA ARG A 108 -1.33 -18.33 -3.16
C ARG A 108 -0.58 -18.95 -1.98
N GLU A 109 0.74 -18.98 -2.02
CA GLU A 109 1.57 -19.47 -0.92
C GLU A 109 1.39 -18.61 0.34
N THR A 110 1.37 -17.30 0.19
CA THR A 110 1.13 -16.34 1.27
C THR A 110 -0.22 -16.60 1.95
N ILE A 111 -1.30 -16.74 1.17
CA ILE A 111 -2.65 -17.02 1.67
C ILE A 111 -2.69 -18.37 2.39
N ASN A 112 -2.10 -19.43 1.81
CA ASN A 112 -2.11 -20.77 2.39
C ASN A 112 -1.36 -20.86 3.74
N ASN A 113 -0.40 -20.00 4.00
CA ASN A 113 0.34 -19.92 5.26
C ASN A 113 -0.30 -18.98 6.28
N SER A 114 -1.34 -18.25 5.91
CA SER A 114 -2.03 -17.30 6.79
C SER A 114 -3.12 -17.98 7.61
N TRP A 115 -3.22 -17.62 8.89
CA TRP A 115 -4.33 -18.07 9.77
C TRP A 115 -5.51 -17.10 9.70
N PHE A 116 -5.33 -15.94 9.11
CA PHE A 116 -6.36 -14.95 8.81
C PHE A 116 -6.82 -15.08 7.36
N LYS A 117 -8.01 -14.53 7.05
CA LYS A 117 -8.59 -14.63 5.72
C LYS A 117 -8.33 -13.38 4.89
N TYR A 118 -8.13 -13.58 3.59
CA TYR A 118 -8.04 -12.52 2.59
C TYR A 118 -9.42 -12.26 1.99
N LEU A 119 -9.80 -10.98 1.92
CA LEU A 119 -11.07 -10.53 1.38
C LEU A 119 -10.86 -9.66 0.13
N CYS A 120 -11.51 -10.00 -0.97
CA CYS A 120 -11.54 -9.19 -2.19
C CYS A 120 -12.72 -9.59 -3.07
N ALA A 121 -13.75 -8.76 -3.11
CA ALA A 121 -14.97 -9.04 -3.87
C ALA A 121 -14.85 -8.71 -5.35
N ASN A 122 -13.95 -7.81 -5.73
CA ASN A 122 -13.81 -7.36 -7.11
C ASN A 122 -12.72 -8.09 -7.92
N ILE A 123 -12.01 -9.08 -7.34
CA ILE A 123 -11.13 -9.98 -8.08
C ILE A 123 -11.95 -10.99 -8.89
N ILE A 124 -11.52 -11.27 -10.11
CA ILE A 124 -12.08 -12.30 -10.98
C ILE A 124 -10.93 -13.23 -11.38
N ALA A 125 -10.85 -14.37 -10.73
CA ALA A 125 -9.81 -15.37 -10.95
C ALA A 125 -10.44 -16.70 -11.35
N PRO A 126 -9.83 -17.48 -12.27
CA PRO A 126 -10.28 -18.83 -12.58
C PRO A 126 -10.19 -19.75 -11.35
N ASP A 127 -11.17 -20.62 -11.14
CA ASP A 127 -11.19 -21.60 -10.03
C ASP A 127 -9.93 -22.48 -9.99
N SER A 128 -9.34 -22.74 -11.17
CA SER A 128 -8.10 -23.52 -11.32
C SER A 128 -6.90 -22.90 -10.60
N MET A 129 -6.94 -21.57 -10.31
CA MET A 129 -5.88 -20.91 -9.56
C MET A 129 -5.90 -21.21 -8.07
N ARG A 130 -7.02 -21.72 -7.53
CA ARG A 130 -7.18 -22.09 -6.12
C ARG A 130 -6.73 -20.98 -5.15
N LEU A 131 -7.10 -19.76 -5.44
CA LEU A 131 -6.89 -18.63 -4.52
C LEU A 131 -8.02 -18.68 -3.47
N HIS A 132 -7.67 -18.90 -2.23
CA HIS A 132 -8.63 -18.91 -1.11
C HIS A 132 -8.91 -17.46 -0.66
N ILE A 133 -9.51 -16.67 -1.57
CA ILE A 133 -9.94 -15.29 -1.35
C ILE A 133 -11.46 -15.27 -1.29
N GLU A 134 -12.00 -14.76 -0.19
CA GLU A 134 -13.44 -14.63 -0.03
C GLU A 134 -13.87 -13.20 -0.43
N PRO A 135 -15.03 -13.00 -1.07
CA PRO A 135 -15.53 -11.66 -1.39
C PRO A 135 -15.86 -10.87 -0.12
N PHE A 136 -16.43 -11.54 0.86
CA PHE A 136 -16.84 -10.99 2.15
C PHE A 136 -16.81 -12.06 3.22
N THR A 137 -16.98 -11.67 4.47
CA THR A 137 -17.22 -12.59 5.58
C THR A 137 -18.38 -12.11 6.43
N LEU A 138 -19.07 -13.08 7.06
CA LEU A 138 -20.01 -12.82 8.14
C LEU A 138 -19.41 -13.41 9.42
N THR A 139 -19.30 -12.60 10.45
CA THR A 139 -18.74 -13.00 11.75
C THR A 139 -19.59 -12.42 12.88
N GLU A 140 -19.39 -12.90 14.09
CA GLU A 140 -20.07 -12.40 15.29
C GLU A 140 -19.02 -12.03 16.34
N ARG A 141 -19.22 -10.90 17.02
CA ARG A 141 -18.40 -10.48 18.17
C ARG A 141 -19.30 -9.87 19.23
N GLY A 142 -19.18 -10.38 20.46
CA GLY A 142 -19.98 -9.88 21.58
C GLY A 142 -21.50 -9.94 21.32
N GLY A 143 -21.98 -10.93 20.55
CA GLY A 143 -23.39 -11.06 20.15
C GLY A 143 -23.82 -10.05 19.07
N THR A 144 -22.91 -9.39 18.40
CA THR A 144 -23.18 -8.47 17.28
C THR A 144 -22.72 -9.11 15.97
N SER A 145 -23.64 -9.19 15.00
CA SER A 145 -23.35 -9.71 13.67
C SER A 145 -22.65 -8.66 12.80
N ILE A 146 -21.55 -9.03 12.15
CA ILE A 146 -20.68 -8.13 11.39
C ILE A 146 -20.48 -8.70 9.99
N ALA A 147 -20.76 -7.90 8.97
CA ALA A 147 -20.37 -8.17 7.60
C ALA A 147 -19.12 -7.34 7.24
N ILE A 148 -18.12 -7.98 6.62
CA ILE A 148 -16.92 -7.31 6.14
C ILE A 148 -16.76 -7.64 4.66
N LEU A 149 -16.82 -6.63 3.78
CA LEU A 149 -16.63 -6.75 2.33
C LEU A 149 -15.25 -6.24 1.97
N GLY A 150 -14.43 -7.06 1.28
CA GLY A 150 -13.10 -6.65 0.80
C GLY A 150 -13.14 -6.03 -0.59
N LEU A 151 -12.35 -4.95 -0.83
CA LEU A 151 -12.23 -4.30 -2.14
C LEU A 151 -10.80 -3.85 -2.39
N THR A 152 -10.31 -4.07 -3.61
CA THR A 152 -8.95 -3.72 -4.06
C THR A 152 -9.02 -2.65 -5.14
N GLN A 153 -8.03 -1.80 -5.19
CA GLN A 153 -7.82 -0.77 -6.20
C GLN A 153 -7.80 -1.37 -7.62
N ARG A 154 -8.36 -0.61 -8.55
CA ARG A 154 -8.33 -0.89 -9.97
C ARG A 154 -8.15 0.44 -10.70
N ASP A 155 -6.99 0.61 -11.31
CA ASP A 155 -6.72 1.78 -12.15
C ASP A 155 -7.70 1.84 -13.35
N SER A 156 -8.11 3.03 -13.69
CA SER A 156 -9.15 3.27 -14.73
C SER A 156 -8.65 3.04 -16.15
N ILE A 157 -7.34 3.06 -16.38
CA ILE A 157 -6.71 2.92 -17.70
C ILE A 157 -6.23 1.49 -17.90
N SER A 158 -5.41 0.97 -16.97
CA SER A 158 -4.85 -0.39 -17.04
C SER A 158 -5.90 -1.45 -16.72
N LEU A 159 -6.96 -1.08 -15.98
CA LEU A 159 -8.02 -1.95 -15.47
C LEU A 159 -7.49 -3.03 -14.50
N GLN A 160 -6.32 -2.78 -13.92
CA GLN A 160 -5.61 -3.66 -12.98
C GLN A 160 -5.17 -2.86 -11.75
N PRO A 161 -4.80 -3.52 -10.64
CA PRO A 161 -4.13 -2.86 -9.52
C PRO A 161 -2.77 -2.29 -9.94
N ASP A 162 -2.26 -1.33 -9.18
CA ASP A 162 -0.95 -0.70 -9.39
C ASP A 162 0.21 -1.66 -9.03
N THR A 163 0.38 -2.69 -9.84
CA THR A 163 1.46 -3.67 -9.80
C THR A 163 1.93 -3.97 -11.22
N SER A 164 3.04 -4.71 -11.38
CA SER A 164 3.44 -5.17 -12.73
C SER A 164 2.34 -6.02 -13.36
N PRO A 165 1.96 -5.78 -14.62
CA PRO A 165 0.98 -6.61 -15.33
C PRO A 165 1.32 -8.10 -15.33
N ALA A 166 2.60 -8.46 -15.27
CA ALA A 166 3.04 -9.84 -15.16
C ALA A 166 2.58 -10.52 -13.86
N ASN A 167 2.45 -9.76 -12.77
CA ASN A 167 2.05 -10.27 -11.45
C ASN A 167 0.58 -10.70 -11.40
N VAL A 168 -0.27 -10.09 -12.23
CA VAL A 168 -1.73 -10.32 -12.27
C VAL A 168 -2.20 -10.99 -13.57
N ARG A 169 -1.29 -11.70 -14.23
CA ARG A 169 -1.61 -12.40 -15.48
C ARG A 169 -2.73 -13.41 -15.28
N ASN A 170 -3.70 -13.41 -16.19
CA ASN A 170 -4.88 -14.28 -16.20
C ASN A 170 -5.88 -14.04 -15.06
N ILE A 171 -5.80 -12.94 -14.34
CA ILE A 171 -6.85 -12.45 -13.46
C ILE A 171 -7.31 -11.07 -13.94
N SER A 172 -8.51 -10.69 -13.55
CA SER A 172 -9.07 -9.38 -13.86
C SER A 172 -9.80 -8.82 -12.64
N PHE A 173 -10.13 -7.54 -12.70
CA PHE A 173 -10.75 -6.84 -11.59
C PHE A 173 -11.98 -6.08 -12.07
N ALA A 174 -13.12 -6.30 -11.42
CA ALA A 174 -14.33 -5.52 -11.65
C ALA A 174 -14.19 -4.11 -11.02
N PRO A 175 -14.95 -3.12 -11.50
CA PRO A 175 -15.04 -1.82 -10.81
C PRO A 175 -15.50 -2.01 -9.35
N TYR A 176 -14.74 -1.47 -8.40
CA TYR A 176 -15.00 -1.69 -6.96
C TYR A 176 -16.34 -1.10 -6.52
N SER A 177 -16.78 0.05 -7.03
CA SER A 177 -18.07 0.66 -6.67
C SER A 177 -19.27 -0.14 -7.16
N GLU A 178 -19.23 -0.64 -8.41
CA GLU A 178 -20.28 -1.54 -8.91
C GLU A 178 -20.34 -2.84 -8.13
N THR A 179 -19.16 -3.37 -7.78
CA THR A 179 -19.06 -4.57 -6.97
C THR A 179 -19.65 -4.35 -5.59
N ALA A 180 -19.28 -3.26 -4.89
CA ALA A 180 -19.83 -2.94 -3.58
C ALA A 180 -21.37 -2.88 -3.60
N ARG A 181 -21.96 -2.21 -4.60
CA ARG A 181 -23.43 -2.14 -4.76
C ARG A 181 -24.10 -3.51 -4.92
N ARG A 182 -23.44 -4.48 -5.57
CA ARG A 182 -23.96 -5.86 -5.67
C ARG A 182 -24.02 -6.55 -4.31
N TYR A 183 -23.23 -6.13 -3.34
CA TYR A 183 -23.17 -6.66 -1.98
C TYR A 183 -23.91 -5.80 -0.93
N ALA A 184 -24.62 -4.71 -1.35
CA ALA A 184 -25.40 -3.87 -0.42
C ALA A 184 -26.44 -4.65 0.40
N TRP A 185 -26.91 -5.81 -0.11
CA TRP A 185 -27.82 -6.71 0.60
C TRP A 185 -27.25 -7.24 1.93
N LEU A 186 -25.92 -7.22 2.12
CA LEU A 186 -25.26 -7.62 3.37
C LEU A 186 -25.79 -6.81 4.57
N ARG A 187 -26.17 -5.54 4.33
CA ARG A 187 -26.81 -4.71 5.37
C ARG A 187 -28.05 -5.35 5.99
N ASN A 188 -28.76 -6.19 5.25
CA ASN A 188 -29.99 -6.82 5.73
C ASN A 188 -29.76 -8.04 6.64
N VAL A 189 -28.52 -8.51 6.73
CA VAL A 189 -28.15 -9.73 7.47
C VAL A 189 -27.09 -9.48 8.54
N CYS A 190 -26.75 -8.21 8.82
CA CYS A 190 -25.77 -7.85 9.85
C CYS A 190 -26.19 -6.61 10.62
N ASP A 191 -25.67 -6.48 11.85
CA ASP A 191 -25.80 -5.29 12.70
C ASP A 191 -24.78 -4.21 12.32
N VAL A 192 -23.59 -4.63 11.87
CA VAL A 192 -22.48 -3.75 11.45
C VAL A 192 -22.01 -4.15 10.05
N PHE A 193 -21.94 -3.18 9.13
CA PHE A 193 -21.44 -3.40 7.78
C PHE A 193 -20.15 -2.59 7.53
N ILE A 194 -19.06 -3.31 7.34
CA ILE A 194 -17.69 -2.78 7.14
C ILE A 194 -17.29 -2.97 5.69
N LEU A 195 -16.79 -1.91 5.05
CA LEU A 195 -16.02 -1.99 3.81
C LEU A 195 -14.53 -1.96 4.19
N LEU A 196 -13.81 -3.03 3.91
CA LEU A 196 -12.36 -3.14 4.12
C LEU A 196 -11.70 -2.95 2.76
N THR A 197 -11.15 -1.74 2.53
CA THR A 197 -10.79 -1.30 1.19
C THR A 197 -9.30 -1.03 1.05
N HIS A 198 -8.77 -1.25 -0.16
CA HIS A 198 -7.44 -0.79 -0.53
C HIS A 198 -7.53 -0.01 -1.85
N ILE A 199 -8.23 1.15 -1.82
CA ILE A 199 -8.54 1.94 -3.03
C ILE A 199 -8.08 3.40 -2.95
N GLY A 200 -7.62 3.85 -1.78
CA GLY A 200 -7.21 5.23 -1.53
C GLY A 200 -8.33 6.11 -0.99
N VAL A 201 -7.96 7.13 -0.21
CA VAL A 201 -8.90 7.97 0.56
C VAL A 201 -9.91 8.72 -0.31
N GLU A 202 -9.50 9.19 -1.50
CA GLU A 202 -10.40 9.92 -2.40
C GLU A 202 -11.49 9.00 -2.95
N ASP A 203 -11.14 7.76 -3.27
CA ASP A 203 -12.06 6.74 -3.72
C ASP A 203 -12.91 6.20 -2.58
N ASP A 204 -12.38 6.10 -1.37
CA ASP A 204 -13.15 5.76 -0.16
C ASP A 204 -14.25 6.80 0.10
N VAL A 205 -13.96 8.10 -0.05
CA VAL A 205 -14.96 9.17 0.08
C VAL A 205 -16.04 9.07 -1.01
N ARG A 206 -15.65 8.76 -2.26
CA ARG A 206 -16.63 8.54 -3.35
C ARG A 206 -17.50 7.31 -3.06
N LEU A 207 -16.86 6.21 -2.64
CA LEU A 207 -17.55 4.96 -2.31
C LEU A 207 -18.53 5.14 -1.14
N ALA A 208 -18.18 5.91 -0.12
CA ALA A 208 -19.06 6.21 1.01
C ALA A 208 -20.37 6.89 0.57
N ARG A 209 -20.34 7.77 -0.44
CA ARG A 209 -21.53 8.39 -1.03
C ARG A 209 -22.38 7.40 -1.80
N GLU A 210 -21.77 6.42 -2.43
CA GLU A 210 -22.44 5.39 -3.23
C GLU A 210 -22.93 4.21 -2.40
N MET A 211 -22.40 4.04 -1.19
CA MET A 211 -22.70 2.94 -0.25
C MET A 211 -23.11 3.48 1.14
N PRO A 212 -24.19 4.30 1.23
CA PRO A 212 -24.65 4.86 2.50
C PRO A 212 -25.14 3.78 3.49
N GLU A 213 -25.31 2.54 3.05
CA GLU A 213 -25.64 1.38 3.88
C GLU A 213 -24.48 0.90 4.75
N ALA A 214 -23.24 1.22 4.39
CA ALA A 214 -22.07 0.89 5.19
C ALA A 214 -22.00 1.76 6.46
N ASP A 215 -21.49 1.18 7.53
CA ASP A 215 -21.26 1.91 8.78
C ASP A 215 -19.88 2.56 8.80
N ILE A 216 -18.89 1.88 8.20
CA ILE A 216 -17.49 2.32 8.20
C ILE A 216 -16.74 1.76 6.98
N ILE A 217 -15.81 2.58 6.50
CA ILE A 217 -14.75 2.19 5.55
C ILE A 217 -13.42 2.21 6.32
N ILE A 218 -12.71 1.08 6.28
CA ILE A 218 -11.34 0.95 6.78
C ILE A 218 -10.45 0.84 5.55
N GLY A 219 -9.75 1.93 5.22
CA GLY A 219 -9.06 2.11 3.95
C GLY A 219 -7.53 2.00 4.03
N GLY A 220 -6.91 1.89 2.85
CA GLY A 220 -5.46 1.87 2.61
C GLY A 220 -5.08 2.51 1.28
N HIS A 221 -3.89 2.18 0.73
CA HIS A 221 -3.34 2.54 -0.57
C HIS A 221 -2.75 3.96 -0.64
N SER A 222 -3.48 5.00 -0.28
CA SER A 222 -3.00 6.39 -0.39
C SER A 222 -2.05 6.83 0.72
N HIS A 223 -1.77 5.95 1.71
CA HIS A 223 -0.90 6.23 2.85
C HIS A 223 -1.32 7.46 3.65
N THR A 224 -2.60 7.77 3.69
CA THR A 224 -3.10 8.99 4.31
C THR A 224 -3.22 8.83 5.82
N LYS A 225 -2.71 9.79 6.58
CA LYS A 225 -2.97 9.89 8.01
C LYS A 225 -4.31 10.59 8.22
N LEU A 226 -5.34 9.86 8.63
CA LEU A 226 -6.63 10.44 8.99
C LEU A 226 -6.73 10.64 10.51
N ASP A 227 -6.54 11.89 10.94
CA ASP A 227 -6.68 12.33 12.33
C ASP A 227 -7.17 13.79 12.34
N PRO A 228 -8.48 14.01 12.52
CA PRO A 228 -9.56 13.06 12.79
C PRO A 228 -9.95 12.22 11.55
N CYS A 229 -10.73 11.16 11.78
CA CYS A 229 -11.39 10.39 10.72
C CYS A 229 -12.34 11.27 9.89
N ILE A 230 -12.63 10.83 8.65
CA ILE A 230 -13.60 11.52 7.78
C ILE A 230 -14.99 10.94 8.04
N MET A 231 -16.00 11.82 8.07
CA MET A 231 -17.42 11.41 8.02
C MET A 231 -18.02 11.85 6.70
N GLU A 232 -18.47 10.88 5.90
CA GLU A 232 -19.24 11.16 4.69
C GLU A 232 -20.67 10.63 4.90
N GLY A 233 -21.61 11.55 5.13
CA GLY A 233 -22.93 11.18 5.63
C GLY A 233 -22.84 10.44 6.98
N ASN A 234 -23.34 9.20 7.00
CA ASN A 234 -23.28 8.32 8.18
C ASN A 234 -22.12 7.30 8.10
N VAL A 235 -21.30 7.34 7.07
CA VAL A 235 -20.17 6.42 6.90
C VAL A 235 -18.90 7.05 7.45
N MET A 236 -18.27 6.38 8.41
CA MET A 236 -16.96 6.79 8.93
C MET A 236 -15.85 6.21 8.05
N ILE A 237 -14.81 7.01 7.74
CA ILE A 237 -13.67 6.58 6.93
C ILE A 237 -12.40 6.73 7.77
N THR A 238 -11.59 5.66 7.86
CA THR A 238 -10.34 5.63 8.62
C THR A 238 -9.20 5.14 7.74
N GLN A 239 -7.99 5.71 7.97
CA GLN A 239 -6.73 5.23 7.39
C GLN A 239 -5.58 5.62 8.31
N ALA A 240 -4.61 4.73 8.54
CA ALA A 240 -3.58 4.85 9.59
C ALA A 240 -2.16 5.14 9.04
N GLU A 241 -2.04 5.91 7.96
CA GLU A 241 -0.78 6.18 7.26
C GLU A 241 -0.16 4.87 6.71
N ARG A 242 1.14 4.64 6.87
CA ARG A 242 1.87 3.46 6.40
C ARG A 242 2.99 3.06 7.35
N LEU A 243 3.64 1.91 7.04
CA LEU A 243 4.83 1.42 7.76
C LEU A 243 4.60 1.27 9.26
N MET A 244 3.38 0.89 9.66
CA MET A 244 3.02 0.70 11.06
C MET A 244 3.35 1.90 11.98
N LYS A 245 3.32 3.13 11.44
CA LYS A 245 3.51 4.31 12.28
C LYS A 245 2.33 4.50 13.23
N TYR A 246 1.14 4.24 12.74
CA TYR A 246 -0.11 4.34 13.48
C TYR A 246 -0.96 3.09 13.32
N ALA A 247 -1.90 2.89 14.23
CA ALA A 247 -3.04 2.00 14.10
C ALA A 247 -4.30 2.74 14.55
N THR A 248 -5.46 2.37 14.05
CA THR A 248 -6.73 2.99 14.48
C THR A 248 -7.49 2.04 15.39
N HIS A 249 -7.80 2.46 16.60
CA HIS A 249 -8.77 1.80 17.47
C HIS A 249 -10.16 2.37 17.20
N ILE A 250 -11.06 1.52 16.73
CA ILE A 250 -12.42 1.87 16.34
C ILE A 250 -13.38 1.27 17.37
N THR A 251 -14.34 2.07 17.83
CA THR A 251 -15.46 1.63 18.67
C THR A 251 -16.77 1.96 17.97
N LEU A 252 -17.59 0.95 17.70
CA LEU A 252 -18.92 1.09 17.13
C LEU A 252 -19.95 0.66 18.18
N THR A 253 -20.79 1.60 18.62
CA THR A 253 -21.88 1.30 19.54
C THR A 253 -23.13 0.88 18.76
N VAL A 254 -23.61 -0.32 19.02
CA VAL A 254 -24.78 -0.92 18.37
C VAL A 254 -25.97 -0.92 19.32
N ASP A 255 -27.09 -0.41 18.86
CA ASP A 255 -28.37 -0.41 19.57
C ASP A 255 -29.47 -0.90 18.63
N ASN A 256 -30.22 -1.93 19.04
CA ASN A 256 -31.28 -2.52 18.21
C ASN A 256 -30.84 -2.91 16.79
N GLY A 257 -29.64 -3.51 16.64
CA GLY A 257 -29.10 -3.97 15.35
C GLY A 257 -28.64 -2.85 14.42
N LYS A 258 -28.38 -1.63 14.97
CA LYS A 258 -27.89 -0.49 14.19
C LYS A 258 -26.77 0.22 14.91
N VAL A 259 -25.78 0.67 14.16
CA VAL A 259 -24.68 1.50 14.69
C VAL A 259 -25.23 2.90 14.99
N VAL A 260 -25.22 3.28 16.26
CA VAL A 260 -25.72 4.56 16.76
C VAL A 260 -24.60 5.55 17.09
N GLU A 261 -23.40 5.04 17.37
CA GLU A 261 -22.21 5.88 17.64
C GLU A 261 -20.97 5.26 17.00
N ARG A 262 -20.07 6.10 16.52
CA ARG A 262 -18.80 5.73 15.88
C ARG A 262 -17.70 6.56 16.48
N LYS A 263 -16.63 5.91 16.94
CA LYS A 263 -15.41 6.57 17.43
C LYS A 263 -14.21 5.92 16.77
N ALA A 264 -13.22 6.73 16.40
CA ALA A 264 -11.93 6.28 15.93
C ALA A 264 -10.84 7.07 16.64
N GLU A 265 -9.86 6.38 17.19
CA GLU A 265 -8.68 6.94 17.83
C GLU A 265 -7.44 6.46 17.08
N LEU A 266 -6.66 7.40 16.56
CA LEU A 266 -5.39 7.09 15.91
C LEU A 266 -4.28 6.93 16.95
N LEU A 267 -3.77 5.72 17.09
CA LEU A 267 -2.77 5.34 18.10
C LEU A 267 -1.36 5.37 17.49
N ASP A 268 -0.46 6.16 18.05
CA ASP A 268 0.92 6.28 17.59
C ASP A 268 1.75 5.07 18.06
N ILE A 269 2.05 4.15 17.14
CA ILE A 269 2.86 2.96 17.41
C ILE A 269 4.34 3.35 17.52
N ALA A 270 4.79 4.29 16.68
CA ALA A 270 6.19 4.69 16.61
C ALA A 270 6.71 5.28 17.93
N LYS A 271 5.82 5.92 18.71
CA LYS A 271 6.17 6.48 20.03
C LYS A 271 6.07 5.48 21.18
N ARG A 272 5.60 4.24 20.94
CA ARG A 272 5.48 3.24 21.99
C ARG A 272 6.83 2.64 22.32
N THR A 273 7.19 2.66 23.61
CA THR A 273 8.46 2.12 24.11
C THR A 273 8.36 0.65 24.52
N LYS A 274 7.17 0.19 24.95
CA LYS A 274 6.95 -1.19 25.36
C LYS A 274 6.92 -2.11 24.14
N ARG A 275 7.76 -3.14 24.18
CA ARG A 275 7.93 -4.14 23.10
C ARG A 275 7.60 -5.52 23.63
N ASP A 276 6.89 -6.31 22.84
CA ASP A 276 6.69 -7.72 23.12
C ASP A 276 8.01 -8.47 22.92
N ILE A 277 8.41 -9.26 23.91
CA ILE A 277 9.72 -9.95 23.94
C ILE A 277 9.79 -11.05 22.88
N GLN A 278 8.72 -11.84 22.75
CA GLN A 278 8.72 -12.96 21.79
C GLN A 278 8.67 -12.44 20.35
N MET A 279 7.89 -11.38 20.12
CA MET A 279 7.84 -10.73 18.82
C MET A 279 9.16 -10.06 18.48
N THR A 280 9.84 -9.42 19.45
CA THR A 280 11.17 -8.84 19.25
C THR A 280 12.16 -9.92 18.80
N LYS A 281 12.19 -11.06 19.51
CA LYS A 281 13.06 -12.18 19.15
C LYS A 281 12.77 -12.73 17.75
N ALA A 282 11.49 -12.88 17.39
CA ALA A 282 11.12 -13.34 16.05
C ALA A 282 11.58 -12.37 14.95
N VAL A 283 11.42 -11.07 15.17
CA VAL A 283 11.92 -10.04 14.24
C VAL A 283 13.44 -10.08 14.11
N GLU A 284 14.17 -10.21 15.23
CA GLU A 284 15.64 -10.32 15.22
C GLU A 284 16.11 -11.55 14.44
N GLU A 285 15.45 -12.71 14.63
CA GLU A 285 15.74 -13.94 13.89
C GLU A 285 15.52 -13.77 12.38
N PHE A 286 14.44 -13.13 11.97
CA PHE A 286 14.18 -12.85 10.54
C PHE A 286 15.18 -11.87 9.94
N CYS A 287 15.65 -10.89 10.71
CA CYS A 287 16.60 -9.86 10.27
C CYS A 287 18.07 -10.30 10.41
N ASP A 288 18.36 -11.50 10.87
CA ASP A 288 19.73 -11.98 11.01
C ASP A 288 20.27 -12.62 9.72
N ILE A 289 20.35 -11.83 8.66
CA ILE A 289 20.92 -12.21 7.36
C ILE A 289 22.18 -11.38 7.13
N PRO A 290 23.40 -11.96 7.30
CA PRO A 290 24.65 -11.21 7.20
C PRO A 290 24.83 -10.47 5.87
N ALA A 291 24.42 -11.06 4.76
CA ALA A 291 24.51 -10.44 3.44
C ALA A 291 23.78 -9.10 3.36
N MET A 292 22.65 -8.94 4.05
CA MET A 292 21.89 -7.69 4.08
C MET A 292 22.58 -6.59 4.89
N LYS A 293 23.46 -6.94 5.81
CA LYS A 293 24.22 -6.02 6.67
C LYS A 293 25.52 -5.55 6.00
N HIS A 294 25.85 -6.08 4.82
CA HIS A 294 27.06 -5.71 4.08
C HIS A 294 27.00 -4.22 3.70
N VAL A 295 28.04 -3.47 4.08
CA VAL A 295 28.19 -2.03 3.77
C VAL A 295 28.74 -1.88 2.38
N LEU A 296 28.02 -1.14 1.53
CA LEU A 296 28.37 -0.89 0.13
C LEU A 296 29.20 0.38 -0.03
N THR A 297 28.78 1.45 0.64
CA THR A 297 29.40 2.78 0.53
C THR A 297 29.08 3.60 1.78
N ASN A 298 29.61 4.82 1.84
CA ASN A 298 29.33 5.79 2.90
C ASN A 298 28.57 7.01 2.34
N VAL A 299 27.49 7.41 2.99
CA VAL A 299 26.75 8.63 2.67
C VAL A 299 27.35 9.79 3.46
N GLU A 300 27.82 10.84 2.77
CA GLU A 300 28.56 11.94 3.40
C GLU A 300 27.67 12.89 4.20
N LYS A 301 26.43 13.11 3.74
CA LYS A 301 25.45 14.00 4.36
C LYS A 301 24.07 13.39 4.30
N ASP A 302 23.22 13.74 5.25
CA ASP A 302 21.83 13.29 5.27
C ASP A 302 21.13 13.64 3.96
N ILE A 303 20.50 12.64 3.37
CA ILE A 303 19.61 12.74 2.21
C ILE A 303 18.20 12.83 2.77
N THR A 304 17.54 13.97 2.59
CA THR A 304 16.28 14.29 3.27
C THR A 304 15.07 14.30 2.36
N GLU A 305 15.30 14.24 1.05
CA GLU A 305 14.26 14.35 0.04
C GLU A 305 14.24 13.13 -0.88
N LYS A 306 13.04 12.68 -1.21
CA LYS A 306 12.83 11.53 -2.11
C LYS A 306 13.49 11.70 -3.49
N GLU A 307 13.53 12.93 -4.01
CA GLU A 307 14.18 13.22 -5.28
C GLU A 307 15.69 12.92 -5.25
N GLU A 308 16.35 13.21 -4.13
CA GLU A 308 17.78 12.93 -3.95
C GLU A 308 18.06 11.43 -4.04
N VAL A 309 17.21 10.60 -3.38
CA VAL A 309 17.26 9.14 -3.47
C VAL A 309 16.98 8.68 -4.91
N GLY A 310 16.00 9.28 -5.56
CA GLY A 310 15.66 8.99 -6.95
C GLY A 310 16.80 9.33 -7.92
N CYS A 311 17.57 10.39 -7.65
CA CYS A 311 18.76 10.74 -8.42
C CYS A 311 19.87 9.70 -8.29
N ILE A 312 20.08 9.11 -7.10
CA ILE A 312 21.01 7.99 -6.88
C ILE A 312 20.63 6.81 -7.77
N MET A 313 19.36 6.39 -7.70
CA MET A 313 18.85 5.27 -8.51
C MET A 313 18.99 5.54 -10.01
N ALA A 314 18.64 6.76 -10.46
CA ALA A 314 18.72 7.12 -11.86
C ALA A 314 20.18 7.16 -12.35
N ASP A 315 21.16 7.61 -11.53
CA ASP A 315 22.57 7.59 -11.89
C ASP A 315 23.11 6.16 -12.01
N ALA A 316 22.78 5.30 -11.04
CA ALA A 316 23.15 3.90 -11.09
C ALA A 316 22.58 3.22 -12.34
N LEU A 317 21.29 3.40 -12.61
CA LEU A 317 20.61 2.85 -13.78
C LEU A 317 21.28 3.33 -15.08
N ARG A 318 21.60 4.63 -15.21
CA ARG A 318 22.23 5.19 -16.39
C ARG A 318 23.64 4.63 -16.63
N GLU A 319 24.45 4.58 -15.58
CA GLU A 319 25.85 4.13 -15.68
C GLU A 319 25.92 2.63 -15.95
N GLU A 320 25.12 1.80 -15.24
CA GLU A 320 25.11 0.34 -15.42
C GLU A 320 24.53 -0.07 -16.77
N ALA A 321 23.46 0.57 -17.22
CA ALA A 321 22.90 0.33 -18.55
C ALA A 321 23.71 0.98 -19.69
N LYS A 322 24.77 1.75 -19.38
CA LYS A 322 25.57 2.52 -20.35
C LYS A 322 24.72 3.37 -21.27
N ALA A 323 23.68 3.99 -20.71
CA ALA A 323 22.74 4.82 -21.46
C ALA A 323 23.14 6.31 -21.41
N ASP A 324 22.67 7.10 -22.37
CA ASP A 324 22.82 8.56 -22.34
C ASP A 324 21.96 9.16 -21.23
N ILE A 325 20.78 8.60 -21.01
CA ILE A 325 19.75 9.09 -20.08
C ILE A 325 19.16 7.89 -19.32
N ALA A 326 18.84 8.08 -18.05
CA ALA A 326 17.96 7.15 -17.33
C ALA A 326 16.77 7.89 -16.71
N ILE A 327 15.64 7.19 -16.63
CA ILE A 327 14.40 7.69 -16.07
C ILE A 327 13.81 6.59 -15.15
N THR A 328 13.48 6.95 -13.93
CA THR A 328 12.78 6.07 -12.98
C THR A 328 11.53 6.74 -12.44
N ASN A 329 10.43 6.00 -12.32
CA ASN A 329 9.18 6.52 -11.79
C ASN A 329 9.29 6.79 -10.28
N ALA A 330 8.59 7.81 -9.79
CA ALA A 330 8.64 8.17 -8.38
C ALA A 330 8.12 7.06 -7.45
N GLY A 331 7.12 6.28 -7.88
CA GLY A 331 6.61 5.12 -7.15
C GLY A 331 7.64 4.02 -6.95
N GLY A 332 8.58 3.86 -7.88
CA GLY A 332 9.69 2.91 -7.82
C GLY A 332 10.74 3.22 -6.73
N VAL A 333 10.76 4.44 -6.20
CA VAL A 333 11.68 4.87 -5.13
C VAL A 333 10.95 4.81 -3.79
N ARG A 334 11.28 3.84 -2.93
CA ARG A 334 10.51 3.59 -1.69
C ARG A 334 11.07 4.31 -0.46
N LEU A 335 12.39 4.43 -0.31
CA LEU A 335 12.96 5.29 0.73
C LEU A 335 12.82 6.76 0.34
N THR A 336 12.48 7.58 1.31
CA THR A 336 12.34 9.04 1.15
C THR A 336 13.49 9.82 1.73
N GLN A 337 14.33 9.16 2.55
CA GLN A 337 15.49 9.74 3.21
C GLN A 337 16.52 8.65 3.49
N ILE A 338 17.78 9.03 3.58
CA ILE A 338 18.91 8.17 3.98
C ILE A 338 19.81 9.02 4.89
N ASP A 339 20.07 8.53 6.10
CA ASP A 339 20.94 9.21 7.06
C ASP A 339 22.41 9.12 6.60
N HIS A 340 23.25 10.06 6.99
CA HIS A 340 24.70 9.99 6.78
C HIS A 340 25.30 8.77 7.48
N GLY A 341 26.36 8.20 6.90
CA GLY A 341 27.02 7.02 7.42
C GLY A 341 26.95 5.83 6.46
N PRO A 342 27.13 4.58 6.96
CA PRO A 342 27.20 3.40 6.11
C PRO A 342 25.85 3.09 5.46
N LEU A 343 25.87 2.87 4.14
CA LEU A 343 24.74 2.42 3.35
C LEU A 343 24.92 0.94 3.00
N THR A 344 23.91 0.15 3.29
CA THR A 344 23.97 -1.32 3.24
C THR A 344 23.17 -1.91 2.10
N VAL A 345 23.38 -3.20 1.82
CA VAL A 345 22.53 -3.98 0.89
C VAL A 345 21.05 -3.90 1.27
N ASN A 346 20.74 -3.96 2.59
CA ASN A 346 19.37 -3.81 3.06
C ASN A 346 18.74 -2.47 2.63
N ASP A 347 19.49 -1.37 2.66
CA ASP A 347 18.99 -0.06 2.28
C ASP A 347 18.70 0.02 0.77
N VAL A 348 19.51 -0.65 -0.05
CA VAL A 348 19.26 -0.77 -1.49
C VAL A 348 17.93 -1.46 -1.76
N TYR A 349 17.70 -2.63 -1.18
CA TYR A 349 16.46 -3.37 -1.39
C TYR A 349 15.24 -2.70 -0.72
N ARG A 350 15.43 -1.90 0.33
CA ARG A 350 14.38 -1.03 0.86
C ARG A 350 14.07 0.15 -0.08
N THR A 351 15.04 0.57 -0.86
CA THR A 351 14.86 1.64 -1.87
C THR A 351 14.16 1.10 -3.11
N ASP A 352 14.55 -0.06 -3.60
CA ASP A 352 14.02 -0.73 -4.79
C ASP A 352 13.68 -2.22 -4.51
N PRO A 353 12.50 -2.50 -3.94
CA PRO A 353 12.11 -3.87 -3.55
C PRO A 353 11.46 -4.69 -4.67
N PHE A 354 11.29 -4.13 -5.87
CA PHE A 354 10.37 -4.69 -6.87
C PHE A 354 10.97 -5.75 -7.78
N GLY A 355 12.31 -5.90 -7.78
CA GLY A 355 13.00 -6.81 -8.70
C GLY A 355 12.85 -6.41 -10.18
N ASN A 356 12.64 -5.12 -10.43
CA ASN A 356 12.61 -4.58 -11.79
C ASN A 356 13.94 -4.84 -12.52
N LYS A 357 13.88 -4.98 -13.84
CA LYS A 357 15.04 -4.99 -14.72
C LYS A 357 15.21 -3.64 -15.40
N ALA A 358 16.41 -3.31 -15.81
CA ALA A 358 16.61 -2.18 -16.72
C ALA A 358 16.15 -2.55 -18.13
N VAL A 359 15.49 -1.62 -18.80
CA VAL A 359 15.09 -1.75 -20.21
C VAL A 359 15.62 -0.53 -20.96
N THR A 360 16.41 -0.79 -22.01
CA THR A 360 17.04 0.26 -22.80
C THR A 360 16.34 0.43 -24.13
N TYR A 361 16.05 1.69 -24.48
CA TYR A 361 15.41 2.11 -25.73
C TYR A 361 16.29 3.11 -26.48
N THR A 362 16.07 3.21 -27.78
CA THR A 362 16.58 4.33 -28.59
C THR A 362 15.42 5.29 -28.85
N MET A 363 15.51 6.52 -28.31
CA MET A 363 14.43 7.50 -28.33
C MET A 363 14.92 8.85 -28.82
N THR A 364 14.08 9.55 -29.57
CA THR A 364 14.29 10.98 -29.90
C THR A 364 14.00 11.85 -28.67
N GLY A 365 14.58 13.07 -28.64
CA GLY A 365 14.25 14.03 -27.58
C GLY A 365 12.75 14.31 -27.46
N LYS A 366 11.99 14.24 -28.58
CA LYS A 366 10.53 14.40 -28.58
C LYS A 366 9.79 13.21 -27.94
N GLU A 367 10.29 12.00 -28.12
CA GLU A 367 9.73 10.80 -27.46
C GLU A 367 10.04 10.82 -25.96
N ILE A 368 11.23 11.30 -25.55
CA ILE A 368 11.57 11.48 -24.14
C ILE A 368 10.63 12.51 -23.47
N GLU A 369 10.34 13.62 -24.16
CA GLU A 369 9.36 14.62 -23.71
C GLU A 369 7.99 13.97 -23.48
N ARG A 370 7.53 13.17 -24.43
CA ARG A 370 6.26 12.46 -24.33
C ARG A 370 6.28 11.43 -23.19
N LEU A 371 7.35 10.66 -23.04
CA LEU A 371 7.52 9.70 -21.96
C LEU A 371 7.39 10.37 -20.58
N LEU A 372 8.06 11.49 -20.36
CA LEU A 372 7.99 12.22 -19.10
C LEU A 372 6.58 12.79 -18.83
N ILE A 373 5.86 13.24 -19.87
CA ILE A 373 4.47 13.70 -19.74
C ILE A 373 3.54 12.53 -19.37
N GLU A 374 3.69 11.37 -20.01
CA GLU A 374 2.89 10.18 -19.72
C GLU A 374 3.18 9.66 -18.31
N ALA A 375 4.44 9.60 -17.89
CA ALA A 375 4.84 9.20 -16.55
C ALA A 375 4.23 10.11 -15.45
N CYS A 376 4.16 11.43 -15.70
CA CYS A 376 3.51 12.36 -14.77
C CYS A 376 2.00 12.18 -14.64
N LYS A 377 1.35 11.65 -15.68
CA LYS A 377 -0.11 11.44 -15.68
C LYS A 377 -0.53 10.13 -15.02
N SER A 378 0.30 9.12 -15.15
CA SER A 378 0.00 7.77 -14.68
C SER A 378 0.29 7.54 -13.21
N ASP A 379 1.02 8.45 -12.58
CA ASP A 379 1.62 8.20 -11.29
C ASP A 379 1.22 9.31 -10.31
N GLY A 380 0.25 9.09 -9.48
CA GLY A 380 -0.09 9.98 -8.35
C GLY A 380 1.10 10.26 -7.41
N TYR A 381 2.26 9.67 -7.69
CA TYR A 381 3.52 9.84 -6.95
C TYR A 381 4.38 11.02 -7.44
N GLY A 382 3.99 11.69 -8.50
CA GLY A 382 4.69 12.87 -9.03
C GLY A 382 5.63 12.59 -10.19
N PRO A 383 6.44 13.60 -10.59
CA PRO A 383 7.33 13.51 -11.75
C PRO A 383 8.43 12.47 -11.58
N ALA A 384 8.82 11.83 -12.69
CA ALA A 384 9.89 10.85 -12.72
C ALA A 384 11.27 11.47 -12.42
N TYR A 385 12.16 10.70 -11.79
CA TYR A 385 13.55 11.11 -11.53
C TYR A 385 14.44 10.74 -12.70
N VAL A 386 15.43 11.58 -12.99
CA VAL A 386 16.24 11.47 -14.21
C VAL A 386 17.74 11.52 -13.94
N SER A 387 18.53 10.93 -14.86
CA SER A 387 19.98 11.07 -14.97
C SER A 387 20.39 11.36 -16.39
N GLY A 388 21.52 12.10 -16.58
CA GLY A 388 21.99 12.54 -17.88
C GLY A 388 21.25 13.75 -18.46
N MET A 389 20.23 14.23 -17.76
CA MET A 389 19.42 15.40 -18.13
C MET A 389 18.79 16.06 -16.91
N THR A 390 18.18 17.24 -17.12
CA THR A 390 17.28 17.90 -16.18
C THR A 390 16.03 18.34 -16.92
N TYR A 391 14.90 18.52 -16.21
CA TYR A 391 13.70 19.06 -16.82
C TYR A 391 12.88 19.93 -15.86
N SER A 392 12.11 20.83 -16.45
CA SER A 392 11.08 21.59 -15.74
C SER A 392 9.71 21.25 -16.30
N ILE A 393 8.73 21.09 -15.41
CA ILE A 393 7.36 20.74 -15.75
C ILE A 393 6.40 21.74 -15.13
N THR A 394 5.43 22.21 -15.91
CA THR A 394 4.34 23.06 -15.45
C THR A 394 3.05 22.23 -15.37
N LEU A 395 2.54 22.06 -14.15
CA LEU A 395 1.30 21.35 -13.89
C LEU A 395 0.11 22.31 -13.82
N GLY A 396 -1.07 21.81 -14.16
CA GLY A 396 -2.34 22.46 -13.90
C GLY A 396 -2.67 22.52 -12.41
N ARG A 397 -3.86 23.00 -12.05
CA ARG A 397 -4.26 23.18 -10.64
C ARG A 397 -4.48 21.87 -9.89
N ASP A 398 -4.87 20.82 -10.60
CA ASP A 398 -5.20 19.49 -10.10
C ASP A 398 -4.01 18.49 -10.13
N ASN A 399 -2.80 18.94 -10.52
CA ASN A 399 -1.57 18.17 -10.68
C ASN A 399 -1.60 17.08 -11.78
N THR A 400 -2.69 16.86 -12.46
CA THR A 400 -2.83 15.81 -13.50
C THR A 400 -2.68 16.35 -14.91
N ASP A 401 -2.88 17.66 -15.10
CA ASP A 401 -2.74 18.34 -16.38
C ASP A 401 -1.33 18.91 -16.53
N VAL A 402 -0.56 18.38 -17.49
CA VAL A 402 0.78 18.92 -17.85
C VAL A 402 0.59 20.00 -18.90
N ARG A 403 0.89 21.26 -18.55
CA ARG A 403 0.75 22.43 -19.44
C ARG A 403 2.01 22.79 -20.21
N GLY A 404 3.15 22.31 -19.74
CA GLY A 404 4.43 22.56 -20.41
C GLY A 404 5.55 21.77 -19.81
N ILE A 405 6.54 21.43 -20.61
CA ILE A 405 7.76 20.76 -20.18
C ILE A 405 8.95 21.35 -20.96
N SER A 406 10.11 21.44 -20.32
CA SER A 406 11.34 21.89 -20.94
C SER A 406 12.48 20.97 -20.51
N LEU A 407 13.20 20.43 -21.49
CA LEU A 407 14.28 19.46 -21.29
C LEU A 407 15.64 20.12 -21.51
N ARG A 408 16.62 19.81 -20.66
CA ARG A 408 18.01 20.21 -20.81
C ARG A 408 18.92 19.00 -20.72
N ASP A 409 19.98 18.96 -21.55
CA ASP A 409 21.00 17.91 -21.47
C ASP A 409 21.84 18.01 -20.19
N GLY A 410 22.75 17.06 -19.98
CA GLY A 410 23.65 17.02 -18.82
C GLY A 410 24.58 18.23 -18.68
N ASN A 411 24.71 19.07 -19.73
CA ASN A 411 25.47 20.33 -19.74
C ASN A 411 24.59 21.56 -19.53
N GLY A 412 23.30 21.37 -19.25
CA GLY A 412 22.32 22.44 -19.03
C GLY A 412 21.84 23.14 -20.31
N LYS A 413 22.23 22.67 -21.50
CA LYS A 413 21.75 23.20 -22.78
C LYS A 413 20.38 22.62 -23.12
N LYS A 414 19.58 23.39 -23.87
CA LYS A 414 18.31 22.89 -24.38
C LYS A 414 18.53 21.60 -25.17
N MET A 415 17.79 20.57 -24.86
CA MET A 415 17.90 19.25 -25.48
C MET A 415 17.51 19.30 -26.96
N ASP A 416 18.26 18.62 -27.82
CA ASP A 416 17.89 18.48 -29.22
C ASP A 416 16.77 17.46 -29.38
N MET A 417 15.59 17.92 -29.77
CA MET A 417 14.37 17.14 -29.87
C MET A 417 14.36 16.13 -31.05
N ARG A 418 15.31 16.27 -31.98
CA ARG A 418 15.44 15.39 -33.16
C ARG A 418 16.55 14.36 -33.04
N ARG A 419 17.52 14.61 -32.16
CA ARG A 419 18.62 13.69 -31.88
C ARG A 419 18.05 12.45 -31.15
N THR A 420 18.61 11.28 -31.45
CA THR A 420 18.36 10.04 -30.73
C THR A 420 19.33 9.90 -29.55
N TYR A 421 18.81 9.31 -28.48
CA TYR A 421 19.48 9.02 -27.23
C TYR A 421 19.19 7.59 -26.83
N THR A 422 20.15 6.94 -26.20
CA THR A 422 19.89 5.70 -25.46
C THR A 422 19.28 6.05 -24.11
N VAL A 423 18.09 5.47 -23.81
CA VAL A 423 17.31 5.77 -22.61
C VAL A 423 17.06 4.49 -21.83
N ALA A 424 17.51 4.44 -20.58
CA ALA A 424 17.23 3.33 -19.67
C ALA A 424 16.04 3.68 -18.75
N VAL A 425 15.12 2.75 -18.61
CA VAL A 425 14.00 2.83 -17.65
C VAL A 425 13.91 1.51 -16.88
N ASN A 426 13.13 1.44 -15.80
CA ASN A 426 12.83 0.16 -15.17
C ASN A 426 11.73 -0.60 -15.91
N SER A 427 11.64 -1.93 -15.73
CA SER A 427 10.68 -2.79 -16.42
C SER A 427 9.22 -2.45 -16.11
N TYR A 428 8.92 -1.92 -14.92
CA TYR A 428 7.59 -1.43 -14.58
C TYR A 428 7.14 -0.30 -15.54
N MET A 429 8.00 0.69 -15.78
CA MET A 429 7.70 1.75 -16.74
C MET A 429 7.55 1.18 -18.17
N ALA A 430 8.42 0.26 -18.56
CA ALA A 430 8.35 -0.41 -19.87
C ALA A 430 7.01 -1.12 -20.09
N GLU A 431 6.44 -1.70 -19.04
CA GLU A 431 5.19 -2.47 -19.08
C GLU A 431 3.93 -1.61 -18.88
N THR A 432 4.04 -0.42 -18.24
CA THR A 432 2.88 0.40 -17.88
C THR A 432 2.72 1.63 -18.74
N VAL A 433 3.80 2.29 -19.17
CA VAL A 433 3.74 3.51 -20.00
C VAL A 433 3.39 3.15 -21.45
N SER A 434 2.30 3.73 -21.96
CA SER A 434 1.76 3.38 -23.28
C SER A 434 2.77 3.54 -24.41
N LEU A 435 3.54 4.64 -24.41
CA LEU A 435 4.58 4.88 -25.41
C LEU A 435 5.59 3.73 -25.49
N LEU A 436 6.01 3.18 -24.36
CA LEU A 436 7.07 2.18 -24.30
C LEU A 436 6.60 0.78 -24.71
N LYS A 437 5.30 0.47 -24.54
CA LYS A 437 4.71 -0.82 -24.95
C LYS A 437 4.82 -1.07 -26.44
N ASP A 438 4.81 -0.03 -27.26
CA ASP A 438 4.86 -0.08 -28.71
C ASP A 438 6.30 -0.04 -29.25
N MET A 439 7.32 0.08 -28.36
CA MET A 439 8.73 0.20 -28.72
C MET A 439 9.48 -1.09 -28.39
N GLU A 440 10.49 -1.42 -29.20
CA GLU A 440 11.41 -2.52 -28.93
C GLU A 440 12.45 -2.12 -27.89
N GLY A 441 12.43 -2.76 -26.72
CA GLY A 441 13.35 -2.52 -25.62
C GLY A 441 14.29 -3.70 -25.37
N THR A 442 15.52 -3.43 -24.94
CA THR A 442 16.50 -4.43 -24.53
C THR A 442 16.55 -4.54 -23.01
N TYR A 443 16.20 -5.72 -22.48
CA TYR A 443 16.18 -6.01 -21.05
C TYR A 443 17.58 -6.40 -20.54
N SER A 444 17.94 -5.90 -19.35
CA SER A 444 19.14 -6.34 -18.63
C SER A 444 18.97 -7.76 -18.08
N TYR A 445 20.08 -8.39 -17.72
CA TYR A 445 20.08 -9.64 -16.95
C TYR A 445 19.78 -9.33 -15.47
N ASP A 446 20.55 -8.40 -14.89
CA ASP A 446 20.46 -8.00 -13.48
C ASP A 446 19.22 -7.12 -13.23
N THR A 447 18.74 -7.14 -12.00
CA THR A 447 17.71 -6.25 -11.52
C THR A 447 18.26 -4.84 -11.27
N THR A 448 17.39 -3.84 -11.23
CA THR A 448 17.77 -2.45 -10.91
C THR A 448 18.37 -2.33 -9.51
N ALA A 449 17.95 -3.16 -8.55
CA ALA A 449 18.54 -3.22 -7.21
C ALA A 449 19.96 -3.82 -7.24
N GLU A 450 20.22 -4.88 -8.02
CA GLU A 450 21.55 -5.45 -8.20
C GLU A 450 22.49 -4.46 -8.92
N MET A 451 21.98 -3.74 -9.92
CA MET A 451 22.71 -2.66 -10.57
C MET A 451 23.10 -1.54 -9.58
N LEU A 452 22.14 -1.10 -8.76
CA LEU A 452 22.39 -0.09 -7.73
C LEU A 452 23.42 -0.59 -6.70
N THR A 453 23.35 -1.84 -6.27
CA THR A 453 24.33 -2.48 -5.38
C THR A 453 25.73 -2.44 -6.00
N SER A 454 25.90 -2.94 -7.22
CA SER A 454 27.16 -2.98 -7.92
C SER A 454 27.74 -1.58 -8.17
N TRP A 455 26.89 -0.61 -8.46
CA TRP A 455 27.28 0.77 -8.66
C TRP A 455 27.79 1.43 -7.36
N LEU A 456 27.10 1.21 -6.23
CA LEU A 456 27.49 1.73 -4.92
C LEU A 456 28.80 1.12 -4.41
N GLU A 457 29.03 -0.19 -4.59
CA GLU A 457 30.27 -0.87 -4.20
C GLU A 457 31.52 -0.27 -4.82
N ARG A 458 31.40 0.38 -5.99
CA ARG A 458 32.51 1.04 -6.65
C ARG A 458 32.75 2.49 -6.21
N LYS A 459 31.91 3.00 -5.30
CA LYS A 459 31.98 4.37 -4.78
C LYS A 459 32.46 4.34 -3.33
N PRO A 460 33.59 4.98 -2.97
CA PRO A 460 34.02 5.06 -1.57
C PRO A 460 33.04 5.85 -0.72
N SER A 461 32.40 6.86 -1.30
CA SER A 461 31.33 7.66 -0.69
C SER A 461 30.43 8.28 -1.75
N ILE A 462 29.24 8.74 -1.32
CA ILE A 462 28.30 9.51 -2.15
C ILE A 462 27.78 10.73 -1.38
N ASP A 463 27.59 11.85 -2.11
CA ASP A 463 26.93 13.07 -1.61
C ASP A 463 25.86 13.50 -2.62
N TYR A 464 24.60 13.33 -2.24
CA TYR A 464 23.43 13.73 -3.04
C TYR A 464 22.57 14.77 -2.33
N ALA A 465 23.00 15.26 -1.16
CA ALA A 465 22.27 16.28 -0.41
C ALA A 465 22.09 17.56 -1.28
N GLY A 466 20.86 18.00 -1.43
CA GLY A 466 20.53 19.18 -2.25
C GLY A 466 20.47 18.93 -3.76
N THR A 467 20.70 17.70 -4.24
CA THR A 467 20.63 17.37 -5.67
C THR A 467 19.20 17.51 -6.18
N ARG A 468 19.00 18.35 -7.20
CA ARG A 468 17.70 18.58 -7.86
C ARG A 468 17.86 18.52 -9.37
N ARG A 469 17.03 17.73 -10.03
CA ARG A 469 17.01 17.57 -11.50
C ARG A 469 15.64 17.82 -12.11
N VAL A 470 14.62 17.94 -11.24
CA VAL A 470 13.24 18.23 -11.64
C VAL A 470 12.81 19.54 -11.01
N SER A 471 12.25 20.45 -11.81
CA SER A 471 11.65 21.69 -11.35
C SER A 471 10.16 21.68 -11.67
N ILE A 472 9.32 21.78 -10.63
CA ILE A 472 7.87 21.74 -10.76
C ILE A 472 7.30 23.14 -10.52
N THR A 473 6.49 23.63 -11.46
CA THR A 473 5.68 24.84 -11.27
C THR A 473 4.19 24.47 -11.34
N GLN A 474 3.39 25.03 -10.46
CA GLN A 474 1.94 24.80 -10.42
C GLN A 474 1.21 26.13 -10.57
N GLY A 475 0.31 26.25 -11.56
CA GLY A 475 -0.49 27.45 -11.77
C GLY A 475 0.30 28.76 -11.88
N GLY A 476 1.58 28.69 -12.32
CA GLY A 476 2.49 29.84 -12.45
C GLY A 476 3.27 30.18 -11.17
N LYS A 477 3.19 29.38 -10.11
CA LYS A 477 4.02 29.50 -8.91
C LYS A 477 4.93 28.28 -8.76
N ALA A 478 6.18 28.49 -8.37
CA ALA A 478 7.08 27.37 -8.00
C ALA A 478 6.49 26.61 -6.80
N ARG A 479 6.52 25.29 -6.87
CA ARG A 479 6.18 24.44 -5.73
C ARG A 479 7.40 24.43 -4.80
N GLN A 480 7.23 24.86 -3.55
CA GLN A 480 8.23 24.75 -2.50
C GLN A 480 8.31 23.34 -1.96
#